data_3bab249f45a3652fc37e5e91c5e897f1
#
_entry.id   3bab249f45a3652fc37e5e91c5e897f1
#
_cell.length_a   1.000
_cell.length_b   1.000
_cell.length_c   1.000
_cell.angle_alpha   90.00
_cell.angle_beta   90.00
_cell.angle_gamma   90.00
#
_symmetry.space_group_name_H-M   'P 1'
#
loop_
_entity.id
_entity.type
_entity.pdbx_description
1 polymer ?
#
loop_
_entity_poly.entity_id
_entity_poly.type
_entity_poly.pdbx_seq_one_letter_code
_entity_poly.pdbx_strand_id
1 'polypeptide(L)'
;LVRLPGDKCVLLDSGHAFEGEALTAALEGAGLTPLGVFCSHAHVDHAGNNHYLRRRYGAKLCLPAGEAALSANLTMYKAVYNAFTPRNLERRNGHLLGPVDEVVGPQDGMMEFCSVPLQVVHTPGHTPDHICTVTPDGVLYTADALMAGHVLESAKLPYHGLHEEARQSMEKLRHTACSVCVVAHQGVVKDLPGLVDANLAALDRLSEDLLSLAVEPVSMDQLCLAYYHKKQLLTTHIEKAALYARNIDAMAEYLVDMGRMDIQVQEGVRYFVRA
;
A
#
# COMPACT_ATOMS: atom_id res chain seq x y z
N LEU A 1 -2.71 -15.68 -7.70
CA LEU A 1 -2.36 -16.91 -6.98
C LEU A 1 -1.35 -17.74 -7.75
N VAL A 2 -0.59 -18.58 -7.04
CA VAL A 2 0.31 -19.59 -7.60
C VAL A 2 -0.32 -20.97 -7.41
N ARG A 3 -0.52 -21.72 -8.49
CA ARG A 3 -1.05 -23.08 -8.44
C ARG A 3 0.03 -24.09 -8.05
N LEU A 4 -0.35 -25.08 -7.27
CA LEU A 4 0.50 -26.17 -6.81
C LEU A 4 -0.11 -27.55 -7.20
N PRO A 5 0.68 -28.63 -7.19
CA PRO A 5 0.15 -29.97 -7.38
C PRO A 5 -0.93 -30.34 -6.36
N GLY A 6 -1.89 -31.18 -6.76
CA GLY A 6 -2.96 -31.65 -5.88
C GLY A 6 -4.01 -30.59 -5.55
N ASP A 7 -4.38 -29.78 -6.53
CA ASP A 7 -5.42 -28.76 -6.42
C ASP A 7 -5.22 -27.76 -5.29
N LYS A 8 -3.97 -27.43 -5.01
CA LYS A 8 -3.57 -26.49 -3.99
C LYS A 8 -3.08 -25.17 -4.60
N CYS A 9 -3.06 -24.11 -3.79
CA CYS A 9 -2.51 -22.82 -4.22
C CYS A 9 -1.94 -22.01 -3.05
N VAL A 10 -1.12 -21.02 -3.41
CA VAL A 10 -0.73 -19.89 -2.55
C VAL A 10 -1.38 -18.65 -3.13
N LEU A 11 -2.08 -17.89 -2.31
CA LEU A 11 -2.65 -16.60 -2.68
C LEU A 11 -1.60 -15.50 -2.52
N LEU A 12 -1.60 -14.53 -3.43
CA LEU A 12 -0.92 -13.25 -3.28
C LEU A 12 -2.00 -12.23 -2.93
N ASP A 13 -2.04 -11.80 -1.68
CA ASP A 13 -3.11 -11.05 -1.03
C ASP A 13 -4.46 -11.80 -0.97
N SER A 14 -5.41 -11.26 -0.18
CA SER A 14 -6.67 -11.93 0.11
C SER A 14 -7.93 -11.07 -0.06
N GLY A 15 -7.78 -9.81 -0.51
CA GLY A 15 -8.89 -8.90 -0.73
C GLY A 15 -9.57 -8.38 0.54
N HIS A 16 -10.66 -7.64 0.37
CA HIS A 16 -11.47 -7.10 1.46
C HIS A 16 -12.22 -8.19 2.25
N ALA A 17 -12.39 -7.99 3.55
CA ALA A 17 -13.11 -8.94 4.41
C ALA A 17 -14.55 -9.25 3.92
N PHE A 18 -15.25 -8.31 3.31
CA PHE A 18 -16.59 -8.53 2.78
C PHE A 18 -16.61 -9.36 1.48
N GLU A 19 -15.45 -9.61 0.88
CA GLU A 19 -15.30 -10.42 -0.34
C GLU A 19 -15.01 -11.90 -0.04
N GLY A 20 -14.91 -12.29 1.24
CA GLY A 20 -14.50 -13.63 1.66
C GLY A 20 -15.34 -14.76 1.07
N GLU A 21 -16.67 -14.58 0.98
CA GLU A 21 -17.56 -15.57 0.37
C GLU A 21 -17.34 -15.69 -1.15
N ALA A 22 -17.16 -14.56 -1.84
CA ALA A 22 -16.89 -14.53 -3.27
C ALA A 22 -15.52 -15.16 -3.58
N LEU A 23 -14.49 -14.86 -2.79
CA LEU A 23 -13.16 -15.47 -2.88
C LEU A 23 -13.26 -17.00 -2.67
N THR A 24 -13.99 -17.44 -1.66
CA THR A 24 -14.21 -18.87 -1.39
C THR A 24 -14.92 -19.55 -2.56
N ALA A 25 -16.01 -18.97 -3.07
CA ALA A 25 -16.73 -19.52 -4.20
C ALA A 25 -15.85 -19.61 -5.47
N ALA A 26 -14.98 -18.63 -5.70
CA ALA A 26 -14.03 -18.66 -6.80
C ALA A 26 -12.97 -19.77 -6.64
N LEU A 27 -12.45 -19.97 -5.44
CA LEU A 27 -11.51 -21.06 -5.14
C LEU A 27 -12.16 -22.43 -5.31
N GLU A 28 -13.34 -22.63 -4.74
CA GLU A 28 -14.10 -23.89 -4.84
C GLU A 28 -14.50 -24.18 -6.28
N GLY A 29 -14.98 -23.17 -7.03
CA GLY A 29 -15.32 -23.29 -8.44
C GLY A 29 -14.11 -23.62 -9.32
N ALA A 30 -12.90 -23.25 -8.91
CA ALA A 30 -11.64 -23.61 -9.57
C ALA A 30 -11.06 -24.94 -9.08
N GLY A 31 -11.68 -25.59 -8.10
CA GLY A 31 -11.19 -26.80 -7.44
C GLY A 31 -9.94 -26.56 -6.62
N LEU A 32 -9.70 -25.35 -6.10
CA LEU A 32 -8.46 -24.99 -5.43
C LEU A 32 -8.63 -24.84 -3.91
N THR A 33 -7.64 -25.34 -3.18
CA THR A 33 -7.53 -25.16 -1.72
C THR A 33 -6.30 -24.32 -1.39
N PRO A 34 -6.43 -23.16 -0.73
CA PRO A 34 -5.30 -22.33 -0.37
C PRO A 34 -4.51 -22.95 0.79
N LEU A 35 -3.20 -23.15 0.58
CA LEU A 35 -2.26 -23.55 1.62
C LEU A 35 -1.76 -22.36 2.45
N GLY A 36 -1.71 -21.18 1.82
CA GLY A 36 -1.25 -19.97 2.46
C GLY A 36 -1.62 -18.72 1.69
N VAL A 37 -1.47 -17.59 2.39
CA VAL A 37 -1.59 -16.24 1.85
C VAL A 37 -0.26 -15.54 2.07
N PHE A 38 0.37 -15.11 0.98
CA PHE A 38 1.57 -14.30 0.96
C PHE A 38 1.16 -12.86 0.68
N CYS A 39 1.17 -12.02 1.71
CA CYS A 39 0.65 -10.66 1.60
C CYS A 39 1.73 -9.65 1.27
N SER A 40 1.37 -8.71 0.41
CA SER A 40 2.20 -7.56 0.07
C SER A 40 2.31 -6.56 1.22
N HIS A 41 1.20 -6.30 1.92
CA HIS A 41 1.09 -5.38 3.05
C HIS A 41 -0.22 -5.60 3.84
N ALA A 42 -0.41 -4.89 4.96
CA ALA A 42 -1.51 -5.12 5.91
C ALA A 42 -2.69 -4.14 5.75
N HIS A 43 -3.01 -3.67 4.53
CA HIS A 43 -4.24 -2.93 4.32
C HIS A 43 -5.48 -3.84 4.22
N VAL A 44 -6.65 -3.26 4.48
CA VAL A 44 -7.93 -3.98 4.58
C VAL A 44 -8.35 -4.68 3.30
N ASP A 45 -7.93 -4.18 2.16
CA ASP A 45 -8.21 -4.68 0.81
C ASP A 45 -7.15 -5.67 0.28
N HIS A 46 -6.09 -5.92 1.05
CA HIS A 46 -5.05 -6.90 0.75
C HIS A 46 -5.02 -8.04 1.77
N ALA A 47 -5.13 -7.74 3.06
CA ALA A 47 -5.06 -8.71 4.15
C ALA A 47 -6.42 -9.05 4.77
N GLY A 48 -7.52 -8.52 4.25
CA GLY A 48 -8.85 -8.57 4.87
C GLY A 48 -9.38 -9.97 5.15
N ASN A 49 -9.04 -10.95 4.32
CA ASN A 49 -9.51 -12.33 4.47
C ASN A 49 -8.44 -13.28 5.07
N ASN A 50 -7.28 -12.78 5.50
CA ASN A 50 -6.20 -13.61 6.01
C ASN A 50 -6.68 -14.58 7.12
N HIS A 51 -7.22 -14.04 8.19
CA HIS A 51 -7.70 -14.86 9.31
C HIS A 51 -8.98 -15.65 9.01
N TYR A 52 -9.79 -15.22 8.05
CA TYR A 52 -10.91 -15.99 7.53
C TYR A 52 -10.42 -17.25 6.81
N LEU A 53 -9.46 -17.12 5.90
CA LEU A 53 -8.86 -18.24 5.15
C LEU A 53 -8.10 -19.20 6.09
N ARG A 54 -7.40 -18.66 7.10
CA ARG A 54 -6.79 -19.49 8.15
C ARG A 54 -7.82 -20.33 8.87
N ARG A 55 -8.93 -19.75 9.32
CA ARG A 55 -9.98 -20.51 10.03
C ARG A 55 -10.67 -21.55 9.16
N ARG A 56 -10.89 -21.23 7.87
CA ARG A 56 -11.63 -22.09 6.95
C ARG A 56 -10.79 -23.22 6.38
N TYR A 57 -9.55 -22.94 6.01
CA TYR A 57 -8.69 -23.86 5.27
C TYR A 57 -7.41 -24.27 6.02
N GLY A 58 -7.13 -23.69 7.16
CA GLY A 58 -5.84 -23.85 7.85
C GLY A 58 -4.70 -23.14 7.12
N ALA A 59 -5.00 -22.15 6.26
CA ALA A 59 -4.02 -21.45 5.46
C ALA A 59 -2.98 -20.73 6.34
N LYS A 60 -1.70 -20.89 6.02
CA LYS A 60 -0.61 -20.14 6.64
C LYS A 60 -0.63 -18.69 6.19
N LEU A 61 -0.20 -17.77 7.05
CA LEU A 61 -0.10 -16.34 6.74
C LEU A 61 1.35 -15.90 6.76
N CYS A 62 1.76 -15.19 5.71
CA CYS A 62 3.07 -14.55 5.61
C CYS A 62 2.91 -13.07 5.28
N LEU A 63 3.56 -12.20 6.04
CA LEU A 63 3.60 -10.75 5.84
C LEU A 63 5.03 -10.23 5.95
N PRO A 64 5.34 -9.06 5.36
CA PRO A 64 6.55 -8.31 5.70
C PRO A 64 6.65 -8.05 7.19
N ALA A 65 7.86 -8.00 7.74
CA ALA A 65 8.10 -7.95 9.19
C ALA A 65 7.45 -6.70 9.84
N GLY A 66 7.54 -5.54 9.21
CA GLY A 66 6.89 -4.31 9.67
C GLY A 66 5.36 -4.41 9.63
N GLU A 67 4.80 -4.99 8.58
CA GLU A 67 3.36 -5.20 8.43
C GLU A 67 2.83 -6.23 9.44
N ALA A 68 3.61 -7.28 9.70
CA ALA A 68 3.31 -8.26 10.74
C ALA A 68 3.34 -7.62 12.14
N ALA A 69 4.31 -6.74 12.41
CA ALA A 69 4.38 -5.98 13.65
C ALA A 69 3.16 -5.06 13.83
N LEU A 70 2.72 -4.39 12.77
CA LEU A 70 1.49 -3.57 12.78
C LEU A 70 0.26 -4.42 13.10
N SER A 71 0.14 -5.57 12.46
CA SER A 71 -0.99 -6.50 12.65
C SER A 71 -0.94 -7.24 13.97
N ALA A 72 0.17 -7.19 14.73
CA ALA A 72 0.32 -7.94 15.98
C ALA A 72 -0.68 -7.50 17.06
N ASN A 73 -0.99 -6.20 17.14
CA ASN A 73 -1.93 -5.69 18.13
C ASN A 73 -2.41 -4.25 17.82
N LEU A 74 -3.51 -3.87 18.45
CA LEU A 74 -4.14 -2.55 18.25
C LEU A 74 -3.23 -1.37 18.62
N THR A 75 -2.32 -1.54 19.59
CA THR A 75 -1.42 -0.47 20.04
C THR A 75 -0.43 -0.10 18.93
N MET A 76 0.17 -1.08 18.27
CA MET A 76 1.05 -0.87 17.13
C MET A 76 0.30 -0.23 15.97
N TYR A 77 -0.89 -0.74 15.69
CA TYR A 77 -1.75 -0.18 14.65
C TYR A 77 -2.09 1.30 14.91
N LYS A 78 -2.42 1.64 16.19
CA LYS A 78 -2.68 3.02 16.62
C LYS A 78 -1.47 3.92 16.52
N ALA A 79 -0.27 3.42 16.79
CA ALA A 79 0.96 4.20 16.68
C ALA A 79 1.19 4.71 15.25
N VAL A 80 0.87 3.90 14.24
CA VAL A 80 0.99 4.27 12.83
C VAL A 80 -0.22 5.06 12.32
N TYR A 81 -1.44 4.61 12.67
CA TYR A 81 -2.69 5.28 12.27
C TYR A 81 -3.21 6.20 13.40
N ASN A 82 -2.39 7.15 13.81
CA ASN A 82 -2.61 8.03 14.96
C ASN A 82 -3.83 8.95 14.84
N ALA A 83 -4.30 9.25 13.63
CA ALA A 83 -5.49 10.07 13.38
C ALA A 83 -6.81 9.43 13.81
N PHE A 84 -6.82 8.09 14.02
CA PHE A 84 -8.02 7.36 14.43
C PHE A 84 -8.01 7.06 15.92
N THR A 85 -9.20 7.04 16.54
CA THR A 85 -9.30 6.55 17.92
C THR A 85 -9.09 5.03 17.97
N PRO A 86 -8.59 4.45 19.10
CA PRO A 86 -8.43 2.99 19.23
C PRO A 86 -9.72 2.23 18.91
N ARG A 87 -10.87 2.73 19.38
CA ARG A 87 -12.19 2.10 19.13
C ARG A 87 -12.55 2.09 17.64
N ASN A 88 -12.22 3.16 16.88
CA ASN A 88 -12.45 3.18 15.45
C ASN A 88 -11.55 2.20 14.72
N LEU A 89 -10.28 2.12 15.11
CA LEU A 89 -9.33 1.15 14.54
C LEU A 89 -9.76 -0.28 14.82
N GLU A 90 -10.13 -0.61 16.06
CA GLU A 90 -10.60 -1.94 16.41
C GLU A 90 -11.82 -2.36 15.58
N ARG A 91 -12.80 -1.48 15.46
CA ARG A 91 -14.01 -1.76 14.68
C ARG A 91 -13.71 -2.00 13.19
N ARG A 92 -12.76 -1.26 12.62
CA ARG A 92 -12.46 -1.31 11.18
C ARG A 92 -11.42 -2.36 10.82
N ASN A 93 -10.37 -2.43 11.61
CA ASN A 93 -9.15 -3.17 11.31
C ASN A 93 -8.93 -4.35 12.28
N GLY A 94 -9.81 -4.54 13.27
CA GLY A 94 -9.66 -5.61 14.26
C GLY A 94 -9.59 -7.01 13.63
N HIS A 95 -10.22 -7.23 12.49
CA HIS A 95 -10.16 -8.47 11.74
C HIS A 95 -8.80 -8.75 11.08
N LEU A 96 -7.94 -7.74 10.95
CA LEU A 96 -6.56 -7.89 10.48
C LEU A 96 -5.60 -8.28 11.59
N LEU A 97 -5.99 -8.05 12.86
CA LEU A 97 -5.10 -8.26 14.01
C LEU A 97 -4.98 -9.75 14.33
N GLY A 98 -3.75 -10.20 14.53
CA GLY A 98 -3.45 -11.56 14.91
C GLY A 98 -2.06 -12.02 14.47
N PRO A 99 -1.64 -13.20 14.94
CA PRO A 99 -0.33 -13.74 14.61
C PRO A 99 -0.26 -14.18 13.16
N VAL A 100 0.92 -14.01 12.56
CA VAL A 100 1.32 -14.60 11.28
C VAL A 100 2.21 -15.81 11.52
N ASP A 101 2.33 -16.71 10.52
CA ASP A 101 3.15 -17.93 10.66
C ASP A 101 4.59 -17.66 10.23
N GLU A 102 4.77 -16.83 9.21
CA GLU A 102 6.07 -16.51 8.66
C GLU A 102 6.15 -15.00 8.37
N VAL A 103 7.35 -14.46 8.41
CA VAL A 103 7.62 -13.05 8.11
C VAL A 103 8.65 -12.93 7.00
N VAL A 104 8.44 -11.99 6.10
CA VAL A 104 9.43 -11.58 5.10
C VAL A 104 10.41 -10.62 5.76
N GLY A 105 11.71 -10.89 5.61
CA GLY A 105 12.75 -10.00 6.10
C GLY A 105 12.84 -8.68 5.29
N PRO A 106 13.62 -7.69 5.79
CA PRO A 106 13.63 -6.33 5.25
C PRO A 106 14.51 -6.15 3.99
N GLN A 107 14.79 -7.21 3.25
CA GLN A 107 15.71 -7.16 2.10
C GLN A 107 15.11 -7.92 0.90
N ASP A 108 15.50 -7.46 -0.30
CA ASP A 108 15.23 -8.20 -1.53
C ASP A 108 15.86 -9.59 -1.46
N GLY A 109 15.19 -10.61 -1.99
CA GLY A 109 15.74 -11.96 -2.01
C GLY A 109 14.72 -13.03 -2.34
N MET A 110 15.17 -14.28 -2.25
CA MET A 110 14.30 -15.44 -2.42
C MET A 110 13.78 -15.91 -1.07
N MET A 111 12.48 -16.20 -1.00
CA MET A 111 11.83 -16.81 0.14
C MET A 111 11.00 -18.01 -0.33
N GLU A 112 11.09 -19.12 0.37
CA GLU A 112 10.21 -20.25 0.16
C GLU A 112 9.01 -20.15 1.10
N PHE A 113 7.79 -20.11 0.55
CA PHE A 113 6.57 -20.12 1.33
C PHE A 113 5.60 -21.18 0.80
N CYS A 114 5.18 -22.10 1.66
CA CYS A 114 4.36 -23.27 1.30
C CYS A 114 4.93 -24.05 0.09
N SER A 115 6.25 -24.25 0.06
CA SER A 115 7.02 -24.88 -1.02
C SER A 115 6.99 -24.13 -2.37
N VAL A 116 6.66 -22.83 -2.35
CA VAL A 116 6.77 -21.95 -3.52
C VAL A 116 7.96 -21.03 -3.33
N PRO A 117 8.98 -21.07 -4.21
CA PRO A 117 10.06 -20.10 -4.19
C PRO A 117 9.56 -18.78 -4.78
N LEU A 118 9.42 -17.77 -3.96
CA LEU A 118 8.99 -16.42 -4.32
C LEU A 118 10.18 -15.47 -4.26
N GLN A 119 10.36 -14.65 -5.29
CA GLN A 119 11.32 -13.55 -5.21
C GLN A 119 10.61 -12.34 -4.60
N VAL A 120 11.12 -11.87 -3.48
CA VAL A 120 10.67 -10.66 -2.80
C VAL A 120 11.43 -9.46 -3.35
N VAL A 121 10.70 -8.42 -3.67
CA VAL A 121 11.22 -7.09 -4.01
C VAL A 121 10.67 -6.11 -2.99
N HIS A 122 11.50 -5.60 -2.10
CA HIS A 122 11.13 -4.62 -1.09
C HIS A 122 10.78 -3.28 -1.76
N THR A 123 9.57 -2.79 -1.56
CA THR A 123 9.03 -1.59 -2.21
C THR A 123 8.30 -0.70 -1.19
N PRO A 124 9.02 -0.21 -0.15
CA PRO A 124 8.43 0.73 0.80
C PRO A 124 7.92 1.98 0.09
N GLY A 125 6.95 2.64 0.69
CA GLY A 125 6.37 3.87 0.16
C GLY A 125 4.87 3.93 0.32
N HIS A 126 4.11 3.03 -0.30
CA HIS A 126 2.67 2.90 -0.04
C HIS A 126 2.41 2.59 1.44
N THR A 127 3.07 1.56 1.96
CA THR A 127 3.27 1.34 3.40
C THR A 127 4.76 1.22 3.72
N PRO A 128 5.17 1.34 5.01
CA PRO A 128 6.59 1.33 5.37
C PRO A 128 7.35 0.06 5.01
N ASP A 129 6.66 -1.08 4.94
CA ASP A 129 7.30 -2.38 4.68
C ASP A 129 6.61 -3.16 3.54
N HIS A 130 6.04 -2.42 2.57
CA HIS A 130 5.40 -2.98 1.39
C HIS A 130 6.38 -3.81 0.56
N ILE A 131 5.90 -4.91 -0.02
CA ILE A 131 6.66 -5.74 -0.96
C ILE A 131 5.90 -5.98 -2.26
N CYS A 132 6.66 -6.10 -3.35
CA CYS A 132 6.23 -6.77 -4.58
C CYS A 132 6.78 -8.19 -4.61
N THR A 133 6.17 -9.06 -5.41
CA THR A 133 6.53 -10.48 -5.46
C THR A 133 6.65 -10.95 -6.90
N VAL A 134 7.76 -11.63 -7.24
CA VAL A 134 7.89 -12.34 -8.53
C VAL A 134 7.67 -13.83 -8.28
N THR A 135 6.71 -14.41 -9.00
CA THR A 135 6.38 -15.84 -8.91
C THR A 135 7.36 -16.70 -9.72
N PRO A 136 7.43 -18.03 -9.49
CA PRO A 136 8.36 -18.90 -10.22
C PRO A 136 8.20 -18.91 -11.75
N ASP A 137 7.02 -18.58 -12.26
CA ASP A 137 6.72 -18.45 -13.68
C ASP A 137 6.98 -17.03 -14.22
N GLY A 138 7.62 -16.16 -13.42
CA GLY A 138 8.07 -14.84 -13.83
C GLY A 138 6.99 -13.76 -13.79
N VAL A 139 5.87 -13.95 -13.10
CA VAL A 139 4.84 -12.92 -12.92
C VAL A 139 5.23 -12.00 -11.77
N LEU A 140 5.42 -10.71 -12.05
CA LEU A 140 5.61 -9.68 -11.04
C LEU A 140 4.22 -9.19 -10.56
N TYR A 141 3.91 -9.41 -9.31
CA TYR A 141 2.77 -8.80 -8.61
C TYR A 141 3.24 -7.55 -7.86
N THR A 142 2.77 -6.37 -8.29
CA THR A 142 3.22 -5.09 -7.72
C THR A 142 2.37 -4.62 -6.55
N ALA A 143 1.25 -5.27 -6.28
CA ALA A 143 0.25 -4.79 -5.33
C ALA A 143 0.01 -3.28 -5.51
N ASP A 144 0.21 -2.46 -4.48
CA ASP A 144 -0.07 -1.02 -4.47
C ASP A 144 1.19 -0.14 -4.64
N ALA A 145 2.33 -0.74 -5.01
CA ALA A 145 3.51 0.05 -5.37
C ALA A 145 3.31 0.85 -6.66
N LEU A 146 2.43 0.40 -7.56
CA LEU A 146 2.06 1.06 -8.80
C LEU A 146 0.54 1.07 -8.98
N MET A 147 0.04 2.11 -9.60
CA MET A 147 -1.34 2.22 -10.10
C MET A 147 -1.35 2.23 -11.62
N ALA A 148 -2.36 1.65 -12.26
CA ALA A 148 -2.42 1.58 -13.71
C ALA A 148 -3.77 2.05 -14.27
N GLY A 149 -3.79 2.38 -15.59
CA GLY A 149 -4.98 2.70 -16.37
C GLY A 149 -5.87 3.74 -15.70
N HIS A 150 -7.17 3.49 -15.71
CA HIS A 150 -8.16 4.42 -15.20
C HIS A 150 -8.05 4.69 -13.69
N VAL A 151 -7.47 3.77 -12.90
CA VAL A 151 -7.23 4.01 -11.47
C VAL A 151 -6.24 5.13 -11.27
N LEU A 152 -5.10 5.11 -12.00
CA LEU A 152 -4.11 6.18 -11.95
C LEU A 152 -4.68 7.50 -12.50
N GLU A 153 -5.45 7.45 -13.59
CA GLU A 153 -6.07 8.63 -14.20
C GLU A 153 -7.12 9.29 -13.29
N SER A 154 -7.92 8.47 -12.60
CA SER A 154 -8.99 8.93 -11.70
C SER A 154 -8.51 9.22 -10.28
N ALA A 155 -7.35 8.68 -9.87
CA ALA A 155 -6.79 8.90 -8.56
C ALA A 155 -6.34 10.35 -8.40
N LYS A 156 -7.18 11.14 -7.74
CA LYS A 156 -6.89 12.56 -7.49
C LYS A 156 -5.75 12.76 -6.49
N LEU A 157 -5.51 11.77 -5.64
CA LEU A 157 -4.47 11.74 -4.62
C LEU A 157 -4.09 10.28 -4.31
N PRO A 158 -3.26 9.63 -5.15
CA PRO A 158 -2.68 8.32 -4.84
C PRO A 158 -2.03 8.31 -3.47
N TYR A 159 -2.34 7.29 -2.66
CA TYR A 159 -1.83 7.21 -1.31
C TYR A 159 -0.40 6.65 -1.27
N HIS A 160 0.50 7.42 -0.67
CA HIS A 160 1.84 6.98 -0.28
C HIS A 160 2.15 7.53 1.11
N GLY A 161 2.47 6.65 2.04
CA GLY A 161 2.86 7.04 3.40
C GLY A 161 4.27 7.61 3.48
N LEU A 162 5.15 7.27 2.50
CA LEU A 162 6.54 7.68 2.40
C LEU A 162 6.84 7.98 0.93
N HIS A 163 6.93 9.26 0.56
CA HIS A 163 6.99 9.67 -0.85
C HIS A 163 8.34 9.38 -1.50
N GLU A 164 9.46 9.60 -0.80
CA GLU A 164 10.80 9.33 -1.34
C GLU A 164 10.99 7.84 -1.60
N GLU A 165 10.64 7.01 -0.62
CA GLU A 165 10.70 5.56 -0.72
C GLU A 165 9.81 5.02 -1.84
N ALA A 166 8.61 5.60 -2.02
CA ALA A 166 7.72 5.22 -3.11
C ALA A 166 8.38 5.48 -4.47
N ARG A 167 9.02 6.64 -4.65
CA ARG A 167 9.74 6.98 -5.88
C ARG A 167 10.90 6.04 -6.16
N GLN A 168 11.72 5.77 -5.14
CA GLN A 168 12.84 4.83 -5.24
C GLN A 168 12.36 3.40 -5.55
N SER A 169 11.26 2.98 -4.95
CA SER A 169 10.63 1.68 -5.19
C SER A 169 10.11 1.56 -6.61
N MET A 170 9.46 2.60 -7.14
CA MET A 170 9.00 2.65 -8.54
C MET A 170 10.18 2.54 -9.51
N GLU A 171 11.29 3.27 -9.26
CA GLU A 171 12.49 3.15 -10.10
C GLU A 171 13.15 1.77 -9.98
N LYS A 172 13.17 1.13 -8.81
CA LYS A 172 13.62 -0.25 -8.64
C LYS A 172 12.77 -1.20 -9.48
N LEU A 173 11.44 -1.05 -9.47
CA LEU A 173 10.53 -1.89 -10.26
C LEU A 173 10.76 -1.77 -11.77
N ARG A 174 11.17 -0.62 -12.28
CA ARG A 174 11.56 -0.42 -13.70
C ARG A 174 12.55 -1.45 -14.19
N HIS A 175 13.45 -1.90 -13.31
CA HIS A 175 14.54 -2.82 -13.62
C HIS A 175 14.29 -4.23 -13.10
N THR A 176 13.12 -4.50 -12.51
CA THR A 176 12.78 -5.84 -12.01
C THR A 176 12.44 -6.76 -13.18
N ALA A 177 13.20 -7.85 -13.31
CA ALA A 177 12.97 -8.82 -14.37
C ALA A 177 11.65 -9.57 -14.15
N CYS A 178 10.76 -9.52 -15.14
CA CYS A 178 9.51 -10.26 -15.16
C CYS A 178 9.04 -10.55 -16.58
N SER A 179 8.25 -11.61 -16.76
CA SER A 179 7.61 -11.92 -18.04
C SER A 179 6.25 -11.22 -18.18
N VAL A 180 5.59 -10.98 -17.06
CA VAL A 180 4.27 -10.35 -16.96
C VAL A 180 4.21 -9.52 -15.69
N CYS A 181 3.61 -8.33 -15.75
CA CYS A 181 3.32 -7.51 -14.59
C CYS A 181 1.82 -7.53 -14.28
N VAL A 182 1.47 -7.77 -13.03
CA VAL A 182 0.10 -7.69 -12.51
C VAL A 182 0.03 -6.63 -11.44
N VAL A 183 -0.82 -5.64 -11.64
CA VAL A 183 -1.06 -4.52 -10.71
C VAL A 183 -2.37 -4.78 -9.97
N ALA A 184 -2.41 -4.59 -8.66
CA ALA A 184 -3.65 -4.69 -7.90
C ALA A 184 -4.69 -3.72 -8.45
N HIS A 185 -5.97 -4.09 -8.34
CA HIS A 185 -7.12 -3.31 -8.82
C HIS A 185 -7.20 -3.07 -10.35
N GLN A 186 -6.20 -3.55 -11.13
CA GLN A 186 -6.11 -3.30 -12.58
C GLN A 186 -5.84 -4.53 -13.43
N GLY A 187 -5.13 -5.54 -12.90
CA GLY A 187 -4.78 -6.75 -13.64
C GLY A 187 -3.47 -6.62 -14.43
N VAL A 188 -3.41 -7.21 -15.63
CA VAL A 188 -2.17 -7.37 -16.41
C VAL A 188 -1.76 -6.08 -17.11
N VAL A 189 -0.48 -5.72 -16.96
CA VAL A 189 0.17 -4.60 -17.65
C VAL A 189 1.34 -5.12 -18.48
N LYS A 190 1.46 -4.65 -19.73
CA LYS A 190 2.49 -5.11 -20.68
C LYS A 190 3.74 -4.21 -20.71
N ASP A 191 3.58 -2.95 -20.38
CA ASP A 191 4.65 -1.93 -20.40
C ASP A 191 4.92 -1.45 -18.97
N LEU A 192 5.77 -2.18 -18.26
CA LEU A 192 6.16 -1.82 -16.88
C LEU A 192 6.98 -0.51 -16.83
N PRO A 193 7.98 -0.26 -17.69
CA PRO A 193 8.69 1.02 -17.70
C PRO A 193 7.78 2.23 -17.94
N GLY A 194 6.89 2.16 -18.94
CA GLY A 194 5.93 3.23 -19.19
C GLY A 194 4.93 3.43 -18.05
N LEU A 195 4.56 2.36 -17.35
CA LEU A 195 3.73 2.46 -16.15
C LEU A 195 4.46 3.18 -15.01
N VAL A 196 5.74 2.88 -14.80
CA VAL A 196 6.57 3.57 -13.80
C VAL A 196 6.65 5.06 -14.12
N ASP A 197 6.92 5.42 -15.38
CA ASP A 197 6.95 6.82 -15.84
C ASP A 197 5.63 7.54 -15.54
N ALA A 198 4.51 6.90 -15.81
CA ALA A 198 3.19 7.47 -15.56
C ALA A 198 2.92 7.73 -14.06
N ASN A 199 3.34 6.80 -13.17
CA ASN A 199 3.22 6.96 -11.73
C ASN A 199 4.11 8.08 -11.20
N LEU A 200 5.39 8.12 -11.59
CA LEU A 200 6.32 9.17 -11.21
C LEU A 200 5.83 10.56 -11.67
N ALA A 201 5.39 10.67 -12.91
CA ALA A 201 4.81 11.91 -13.43
C ALA A 201 3.52 12.33 -12.68
N ALA A 202 2.73 11.36 -12.17
CA ALA A 202 1.59 11.67 -11.32
C ALA A 202 2.03 12.26 -9.98
N LEU A 203 3.04 11.69 -9.33
CA LEU A 203 3.60 12.22 -8.09
C LEU A 203 4.21 13.62 -8.29
N ASP A 204 4.90 13.85 -9.41
CA ASP A 204 5.44 15.19 -9.74
C ASP A 204 4.33 16.22 -9.84
N ARG A 205 3.27 15.92 -10.60
CA ARG A 205 2.11 16.82 -10.71
C ARG A 205 1.45 17.14 -9.36
N LEU A 206 1.33 16.15 -8.47
CA LEU A 206 0.76 16.35 -7.14
C LEU A 206 1.66 17.23 -6.27
N SER A 207 2.97 17.05 -6.35
CA SER A 207 3.97 17.87 -5.65
C SER A 207 3.93 19.32 -6.12
N GLU A 208 3.87 19.57 -7.44
CA GLU A 208 3.72 20.93 -8.00
C GLU A 208 2.41 21.59 -7.56
N ASP A 209 1.32 20.81 -7.55
CA ASP A 209 0.04 21.31 -7.04
C ASP A 209 0.13 21.74 -5.58
N LEU A 210 0.82 21.00 -4.73
CA LEU A 210 1.00 21.34 -3.32
C LEU A 210 1.86 22.59 -3.16
N LEU A 211 3.01 22.66 -3.84
CA LEU A 211 3.91 23.84 -3.84
C LEU A 211 3.21 25.11 -4.29
N SER A 212 2.30 25.01 -5.25
CA SER A 212 1.55 26.18 -5.72
C SER A 212 0.59 26.79 -4.69
N LEU A 213 0.30 26.04 -3.63
CA LEU A 213 -0.60 26.45 -2.54
C LEU A 213 0.16 27.00 -1.31
N ALA A 214 1.48 26.83 -1.28
CA ALA A 214 2.34 27.25 -0.17
C ALA A 214 3.25 28.42 -0.58
N VAL A 215 2.78 29.36 -1.39
CA VAL A 215 3.56 30.54 -1.81
C VAL A 215 3.81 31.46 -0.62
N GLU A 216 2.80 31.61 0.25
CA GLU A 216 2.91 32.25 1.56
C GLU A 216 2.88 31.21 2.66
N PRO A 217 3.43 31.48 3.86
CA PRO A 217 3.38 30.54 4.96
C PRO A 217 1.96 30.08 5.31
N VAL A 218 1.69 28.79 5.24
CA VAL A 218 0.38 28.17 5.54
C VAL A 218 0.53 27.06 6.56
N SER A 219 -0.38 26.94 7.52
CA SER A 219 -0.41 25.78 8.42
C SER A 219 -0.81 24.51 7.66
N MET A 220 -0.51 23.32 8.23
CA MET A 220 -0.88 22.04 7.60
C MET A 220 -2.39 21.95 7.34
N ASP A 221 -3.24 22.40 8.27
CA ASP A 221 -4.69 22.37 8.10
C ASP A 221 -5.16 23.28 6.96
N GLN A 222 -4.56 24.48 6.84
CA GLN A 222 -4.84 25.39 5.73
C GLN A 222 -4.37 24.81 4.39
N LEU A 223 -3.19 24.19 4.35
CA LEU A 223 -2.64 23.55 3.16
C LEU A 223 -3.52 22.37 2.72
N CYS A 224 -3.93 21.51 3.65
CA CYS A 224 -4.87 20.43 3.39
C CYS A 224 -6.19 20.95 2.81
N LEU A 225 -6.79 21.97 3.43
CA LEU A 225 -8.05 22.54 2.96
C LEU A 225 -7.93 23.12 1.55
N ALA A 226 -6.87 23.89 1.29
CA ALA A 226 -6.60 24.45 -0.04
C ALA A 226 -6.41 23.35 -1.09
N TYR A 227 -5.68 22.29 -0.73
CA TYR A 227 -5.47 21.14 -1.62
C TYR A 227 -6.77 20.37 -1.90
N TYR A 228 -7.63 20.19 -0.87
CA TYR A 228 -8.93 19.54 -1.05
C TYR A 228 -9.82 20.31 -2.00
N HIS A 229 -9.85 21.64 -1.92
CA HIS A 229 -10.57 22.47 -2.88
C HIS A 229 -9.99 22.33 -4.29
N LYS A 230 -8.68 22.47 -4.45
CA LYS A 230 -7.99 22.36 -5.75
C LYS A 230 -8.25 21.02 -6.43
N LYS A 231 -8.19 19.92 -5.67
CA LYS A 231 -8.34 18.54 -6.20
C LYS A 231 -9.78 18.01 -6.13
N GLN A 232 -10.73 18.79 -5.61
CA GLN A 232 -12.12 18.35 -5.39
C GLN A 232 -12.20 17.07 -4.53
N LEU A 233 -11.52 17.09 -3.38
CA LEU A 233 -11.42 15.98 -2.42
C LEU A 233 -12.28 16.20 -1.17
N LEU A 234 -13.16 17.22 -1.16
CA LEU A 234 -14.00 17.50 0.00
C LEU A 234 -14.79 16.27 0.41
N THR A 235 -14.75 15.94 1.69
CA THR A 235 -15.40 14.75 2.24
C THR A 235 -15.90 14.98 3.64
N THR A 236 -16.97 14.30 4.02
CA THR A 236 -17.49 14.21 5.39
C THR A 236 -17.13 12.86 6.03
N HIS A 237 -16.43 11.98 5.30
CA HIS A 237 -15.98 10.69 5.81
C HIS A 237 -14.67 10.87 6.58
N ILE A 238 -14.71 10.52 7.86
CA ILE A 238 -13.57 10.67 8.79
C ILE A 238 -12.31 9.95 8.28
N GLU A 239 -12.51 8.76 7.71
CA GLU A 239 -11.42 7.93 7.22
C GLU A 239 -10.73 8.54 6.00
N LYS A 240 -11.52 8.99 5.03
CA LYS A 240 -10.98 9.65 3.83
C LYS A 240 -10.26 10.93 4.21
N ALA A 241 -10.82 11.72 5.13
CA ALA A 241 -10.17 12.94 5.60
C ALA A 241 -8.82 12.65 6.25
N ALA A 242 -8.75 11.63 7.11
CA ALA A 242 -7.50 11.23 7.76
C ALA A 242 -6.45 10.69 6.77
N LEU A 243 -6.86 9.89 5.77
CA LEU A 243 -5.96 9.40 4.73
C LEU A 243 -5.42 10.53 3.85
N TYR A 244 -6.29 11.46 3.46
CA TYR A 244 -5.88 12.61 2.65
C TYR A 244 -4.90 13.51 3.40
N ALA A 245 -5.19 13.85 4.66
CA ALA A 245 -4.31 14.67 5.48
C ALA A 245 -2.93 14.02 5.64
N ARG A 246 -2.89 12.72 5.95
CA ARG A 246 -1.65 11.97 6.09
C ARG A 246 -0.82 11.93 4.80
N ASN A 247 -1.47 11.77 3.65
CA ASN A 247 -0.77 11.74 2.37
C ASN A 247 -0.20 13.12 2.00
N ILE A 248 -0.94 14.21 2.30
CA ILE A 248 -0.47 15.58 2.09
C ILE A 248 0.69 15.91 3.03
N ASP A 249 0.61 15.49 4.30
CA ASP A 249 1.69 15.66 5.29
C ASP A 249 2.97 14.96 4.81
N ALA A 250 2.88 13.68 4.41
CA ALA A 250 4.02 12.93 3.87
C ALA A 250 4.60 13.57 2.57
N MET A 251 3.75 14.13 1.72
CA MET A 251 4.21 14.85 0.53
C MET A 251 4.93 16.16 0.88
N ALA A 252 4.41 16.90 1.87
CA ALA A 252 5.04 18.12 2.34
C ALA A 252 6.40 17.82 3.00
N GLU A 253 6.50 16.77 3.82
CA GLU A 253 7.77 16.30 4.39
C GLU A 253 8.80 15.99 3.29
N TYR A 254 8.40 15.22 2.26
CA TYR A 254 9.25 14.94 1.11
C TYR A 254 9.75 16.23 0.42
N LEU A 255 8.88 17.22 0.22
CA LEU A 255 9.25 18.48 -0.42
C LEU A 255 10.19 19.32 0.45
N VAL A 256 10.10 19.23 1.78
CA VAL A 256 11.05 19.84 2.72
C VAL A 256 12.41 19.16 2.60
N ASP A 257 12.46 17.83 2.62
CA ASP A 257 13.71 17.08 2.49
C ASP A 257 14.41 17.34 1.15
N MET A 258 13.63 17.58 0.08
CA MET A 258 14.14 17.97 -1.23
C MET A 258 14.54 19.46 -1.35
N GLY A 259 14.40 20.25 -0.28
CA GLY A 259 14.73 21.68 -0.27
C GLY A 259 13.80 22.53 -1.17
N ARG A 260 12.59 22.04 -1.46
CA ARG A 260 11.59 22.74 -2.27
C ARG A 260 10.51 23.42 -1.45
N MET A 261 10.46 23.11 -0.16
CA MET A 261 9.57 23.69 0.85
C MET A 261 10.36 23.90 2.15
N ASP A 262 10.05 24.93 2.89
CA ASP A 262 10.59 25.20 4.21
C ASP A 262 9.52 25.09 5.30
N ILE A 263 9.95 24.79 6.53
CA ILE A 263 9.09 24.82 7.72
C ILE A 263 9.49 26.01 8.60
N GLN A 264 8.53 26.85 8.90
CA GLN A 264 8.65 27.94 9.86
C GLN A 264 7.80 27.63 11.10
N VAL A 265 8.25 28.04 12.27
CA VAL A 265 7.47 27.90 13.51
C VAL A 265 7.11 29.28 14.02
N GLN A 266 5.80 29.55 14.17
CA GLN A 266 5.28 30.80 14.72
C GLN A 266 4.30 30.46 15.84
N GLU A 267 4.53 30.96 17.05
CA GLU A 267 3.71 30.68 18.23
C GLU A 267 3.44 29.17 18.50
N GLY A 268 4.42 28.30 18.18
CA GLY A 268 4.32 26.85 18.35
C GLY A 268 3.57 26.13 17.21
N VAL A 269 3.07 26.83 16.19
CA VAL A 269 2.43 26.26 15.01
C VAL A 269 3.44 26.15 13.86
N ARG A 270 3.47 24.99 13.19
CA ARG A 270 4.28 24.79 11.97
C ARG A 270 3.57 25.39 10.76
N TYR A 271 4.30 26.17 10.00
CA TYR A 271 3.88 26.72 8.71
C TYR A 271 4.80 26.21 7.63
N PHE A 272 4.23 25.87 6.51
CA PHE A 272 4.93 25.42 5.32
C PHE A 272 4.93 26.54 4.28
N VAL A 273 6.08 26.74 3.62
CA VAL A 273 6.23 27.76 2.59
C VAL A 273 7.13 27.22 1.49
N ARG A 274 6.83 27.55 0.25
CA ARG A 274 7.70 27.20 -0.89
C ARG A 274 9.08 27.86 -0.73
N ALA A 275 10.14 27.06 -0.87
CA ALA A 275 11.53 27.52 -0.86
C ALA A 275 11.90 28.35 -2.11
#